data_3e420727385d71ec7c07096a456defdb
#
_entry.id   3e420727385d71ec7c07096a456defdb
#
_cell.length_a   1.000
_cell.length_b   1.000
_cell.length_c   1.000
_cell.angle_alpha   90.00
_cell.angle_beta   90.00
_cell.angle_gamma   90.00
#
_symmetry.space_group_name_H-M   'P 1'
#
loop_
_entity.id
_entity.type
_entity.pdbx_description
1 polymer ?
#
loop_
_entity_poly.entity_id
_entity_poly.type
_entity_poly.pdbx_seq_one_letter_code
_entity_poly.pdbx_strand_id
1 'polypeptide(L)'
;PNISIKLGNMIFVEKKDLPDVFLDRLMRLAAFQNPEFYQAQAMRLSTFGKLRVISCAEDLIHHIALPRGLLQEVLALCESHRIAVKVTDHRFSGVPFEVEFHGDHRPTQIEAAKAMAAYDEGVLCAPTAFGKTAIAASLIALRKVNTLVLVHRRQLMDQWRERLALFLAPQTKDIGQIGGGKNTQTGRLDVAVIQSL
;
A
#
# COMPACT_ATOMS: atom_id res chain seq x y z
N PRO A 1 6.89 -8.57 -29.04
CA PRO A 1 5.88 -9.37 -28.36
C PRO A 1 4.84 -8.45 -27.69
N ASN A 2 3.62 -8.97 -27.55
CA ASN A 2 2.55 -8.31 -26.81
C ASN A 2 2.37 -9.07 -25.51
N ILE A 3 2.38 -8.39 -24.38
CA ILE A 3 2.15 -9.02 -23.09
C ILE A 3 0.88 -8.49 -22.42
N SER A 4 0.27 -9.34 -21.59
CA SER A 4 -0.85 -8.97 -20.74
C SER A 4 -0.39 -8.69 -19.33
N ILE A 5 -0.80 -7.55 -18.78
CA ILE A 5 -0.61 -7.19 -17.38
C ILE A 5 -1.97 -7.06 -16.73
N LYS A 6 -2.20 -7.78 -15.63
CA LYS A 6 -3.41 -7.67 -14.82
C LYS A 6 -3.08 -6.95 -13.50
N LEU A 7 -3.82 -5.89 -13.21
CA LEU A 7 -3.73 -5.20 -11.93
C LEU A 7 -4.75 -5.76 -10.96
N GLY A 8 -4.31 -6.24 -9.81
CA GLY A 8 -5.15 -6.75 -8.74
C GLY A 8 -4.59 -6.33 -7.38
N ASN A 9 -4.49 -7.27 -6.45
CA ASN A 9 -3.71 -7.09 -5.21
C ASN A 9 -2.21 -6.95 -5.49
N MET A 10 -1.73 -7.47 -6.63
CA MET A 10 -0.39 -7.30 -7.18
C MET A 10 -0.47 -6.96 -8.67
N ILE A 11 0.67 -6.73 -9.31
CA ILE A 11 0.82 -6.63 -10.77
C ILE A 11 1.17 -8.02 -11.28
N PHE A 12 0.29 -8.62 -12.06
CA PHE A 12 0.51 -9.94 -12.66
C PHE A 12 0.95 -9.78 -14.11
N VAL A 13 2.21 -10.06 -14.40
CA VAL A 13 2.80 -10.02 -15.75
C VAL A 13 2.82 -11.42 -16.33
N GLU A 14 2.15 -11.64 -17.46
CA GLU A 14 2.13 -12.93 -18.13
C GLU A 14 3.52 -13.28 -18.68
N LYS A 15 4.01 -14.51 -18.41
CA LYS A 15 5.33 -14.97 -18.82
C LYS A 15 5.42 -15.40 -20.29
N LYS A 16 4.27 -15.65 -20.91
CA LYS A 16 4.20 -16.20 -22.26
C LYS A 16 5.01 -15.34 -23.24
N ASP A 17 5.82 -16.01 -24.05
CA ASP A 17 6.64 -15.40 -25.10
C ASP A 17 7.69 -14.36 -24.61
N LEU A 18 7.99 -14.34 -23.30
CA LEU A 18 9.02 -13.51 -22.72
C LEU A 18 10.31 -14.30 -22.49
N PRO A 19 11.48 -13.75 -22.86
CA PRO A 19 12.77 -14.40 -22.59
C PRO A 19 13.10 -14.38 -21.10
N ASP A 20 13.79 -15.42 -20.61
CA ASP A 20 14.18 -15.56 -19.19
C ASP A 20 14.95 -14.34 -18.68
N VAL A 21 15.80 -13.75 -19.50
CA VAL A 21 16.56 -12.53 -19.16
C VAL A 21 15.62 -11.36 -18.81
N PHE A 22 14.48 -11.25 -19.50
CA PHE A 22 13.49 -10.22 -19.21
C PHE A 22 12.72 -10.52 -17.92
N LEU A 23 12.36 -11.81 -17.70
CA LEU A 23 11.72 -12.25 -16.47
C LEU A 23 12.60 -11.99 -15.24
N ASP A 24 13.91 -12.26 -15.35
CA ASP A 24 14.87 -11.94 -14.30
C ASP A 24 14.94 -10.43 -14.00
N ARG A 25 14.86 -9.59 -15.04
CA ARG A 25 14.82 -8.13 -14.84
C ARG A 25 13.55 -7.67 -14.14
N LEU A 26 12.40 -8.24 -14.50
CA LEU A 26 11.14 -7.98 -13.81
C LEU A 26 11.23 -8.32 -12.31
N MET A 27 11.75 -9.50 -11.98
CA MET A 27 11.92 -9.90 -10.58
C MET A 27 12.87 -8.97 -9.81
N ARG A 28 13.92 -8.48 -10.47
CA ARG A 28 14.87 -7.53 -9.86
C ARG A 28 14.28 -6.16 -9.55
N LEU A 29 13.22 -5.72 -10.25
CA LEU A 29 12.52 -4.47 -9.90
C LEU A 29 11.95 -4.52 -8.47
N ALA A 30 11.53 -5.69 -8.00
CA ALA A 30 10.97 -5.90 -6.67
C ALA A 30 12.02 -6.40 -5.66
N ALA A 31 13.31 -6.30 -5.98
CA ALA A 31 14.39 -6.78 -5.13
C ALA A 31 15.24 -5.61 -4.60
N PHE A 32 15.61 -5.67 -3.32
CA PHE A 32 16.46 -4.67 -2.70
C PHE A 32 17.42 -5.29 -1.68
N GLN A 33 18.48 -4.55 -1.38
CA GLN A 33 19.45 -4.97 -0.37
C GLN A 33 18.80 -4.99 1.02
N ASN A 34 19.01 -6.09 1.76
CA ASN A 34 18.47 -6.23 3.12
C ASN A 34 19.26 -5.34 4.11
N PRO A 35 18.63 -4.27 4.64
CA PRO A 35 19.32 -3.37 5.57
C PRO A 35 19.85 -4.09 6.82
N GLU A 36 19.14 -5.09 7.33
CA GLU A 36 19.56 -5.84 8.52
C GLU A 36 20.82 -6.67 8.26
N PHE A 37 20.96 -7.23 7.06
CA PHE A 37 22.18 -7.96 6.69
C PHE A 37 23.39 -7.02 6.69
N TYR A 38 23.28 -5.90 5.98
CA TYR A 38 24.39 -4.96 5.83
C TYR A 38 24.71 -4.22 7.12
N GLN A 39 23.72 -3.95 7.96
CA GLN A 39 23.93 -3.38 9.29
C GLN A 39 24.70 -4.35 10.19
N ALA A 40 24.27 -5.62 10.23
CA ALA A 40 24.98 -6.66 10.98
C ALA A 40 26.43 -6.83 10.50
N GLN A 41 26.64 -6.84 9.15
CA GLN A 41 27.96 -6.92 8.56
C GLN A 41 28.84 -5.71 8.93
N ALA A 42 28.30 -4.49 8.89
CA ALA A 42 29.02 -3.28 9.28
C ALA A 42 29.42 -3.28 10.75
N MET A 43 28.54 -3.84 11.61
CA MET A 43 28.80 -4.00 13.05
C MET A 43 29.66 -5.23 13.39
N ARG A 44 30.12 -6.01 12.39
CA ARG A 44 30.85 -7.27 12.56
C ARG A 44 30.07 -8.32 13.39
N LEU A 45 28.74 -8.27 13.32
CA LEU A 45 27.84 -9.24 13.94
C LEU A 45 27.54 -10.38 12.96
N SER A 46 27.02 -11.50 13.49
CA SER A 46 26.63 -12.64 12.66
C SER A 46 25.53 -12.26 11.65
N THR A 47 25.76 -12.64 10.40
CA THR A 47 24.77 -12.51 9.31
C THR A 47 24.06 -13.83 9.02
N PHE A 48 24.29 -14.87 9.85
CA PHE A 48 23.69 -16.16 9.68
C PHE A 48 22.15 -16.05 9.71
N GLY A 49 21.50 -16.71 8.76
CA GLY A 49 20.04 -16.68 8.61
C GLY A 49 19.47 -15.38 8.02
N LYS A 50 20.30 -14.39 7.70
CA LYS A 50 19.86 -13.14 7.06
C LYS A 50 20.12 -13.20 5.56
N LEU A 51 19.08 -13.03 4.76
CA LEU A 51 19.21 -12.89 3.30
C LEU A 51 19.93 -11.58 2.97
N ARG A 52 20.83 -11.61 1.96
CA ARG A 52 21.51 -10.38 1.48
C ARG A 52 20.58 -9.49 0.68
N VAL A 53 19.63 -10.09 -0.03
CA VAL A 53 18.65 -9.42 -0.88
C VAL A 53 17.27 -9.91 -0.48
N ILE A 54 16.34 -8.97 -0.34
CA ILE A 54 14.91 -9.26 -0.15
C ILE A 54 14.25 -9.12 -1.51
N SER A 55 13.51 -10.14 -1.94
CA SER A 55 12.65 -10.08 -3.13
C SER A 55 11.20 -10.06 -2.70
N CYS A 56 10.44 -9.09 -3.22
CA CYS A 56 9.00 -9.00 -3.07
C CYS A 56 8.26 -9.47 -4.34
N ALA A 57 8.97 -10.01 -5.31
CA ALA A 57 8.38 -10.65 -6.48
C ALA A 57 8.03 -12.11 -6.16
N GLU A 58 6.93 -12.58 -6.74
CA GLU A 58 6.53 -13.98 -6.69
C GLU A 58 6.60 -14.58 -8.09
N ASP A 59 7.30 -15.70 -8.22
CA ASP A 59 7.41 -16.45 -9.47
C ASP A 59 6.32 -17.54 -9.53
N LEU A 60 5.19 -17.21 -10.19
CA LEU A 60 4.06 -18.10 -10.38
C LEU A 60 4.21 -18.90 -11.69
N ILE A 61 3.45 -19.97 -11.86
CA ILE A 61 3.53 -20.87 -13.03
C ILE A 61 3.43 -20.08 -14.36
N HIS A 62 2.47 -19.19 -14.48
CA HIS A 62 2.18 -18.45 -15.72
C HIS A 62 2.45 -16.95 -15.66
N HIS A 63 2.73 -16.41 -14.47
CA HIS A 63 2.88 -14.98 -14.24
C HIS A 63 4.06 -14.71 -13.31
N ILE A 64 4.62 -13.51 -13.41
CA ILE A 64 5.39 -12.90 -12.33
C ILE A 64 4.45 -11.92 -11.64
N ALA A 65 4.32 -12.05 -10.32
CA ALA A 65 3.57 -11.12 -9.50
C ALA A 65 4.53 -10.13 -8.82
N LEU A 66 4.24 -8.84 -8.97
CA LEU A 66 5.06 -7.73 -8.46
C LEU A 66 4.21 -6.81 -7.58
N PRO A 67 4.81 -6.14 -6.58
CA PRO A 67 4.11 -5.14 -5.78
C PRO A 67 3.49 -4.04 -6.66
N ARG A 68 2.30 -3.58 -6.28
CA ARG A 68 1.50 -2.62 -7.06
C ARG A 68 2.22 -1.31 -7.36
N GLY A 69 3.03 -0.81 -6.41
CA GLY A 69 3.77 0.44 -6.56
C GLY A 69 4.85 0.43 -7.67
N LEU A 70 5.11 -0.72 -8.31
CA LEU A 70 6.11 -0.86 -9.38
C LEU A 70 5.53 -0.76 -10.80
N LEU A 71 4.26 -0.33 -10.94
CA LEU A 71 3.62 -0.33 -12.27
C LEU A 71 4.37 0.53 -13.29
N GLN A 72 4.82 1.71 -12.89
CA GLN A 72 5.52 2.62 -13.79
C GLN A 72 6.87 2.05 -14.22
N GLU A 73 7.61 1.44 -13.31
CA GLU A 73 8.90 0.78 -13.58
C GLU A 73 8.73 -0.43 -14.50
N VAL A 74 7.65 -1.20 -14.30
CA VAL A 74 7.32 -2.33 -15.19
C VAL A 74 7.00 -1.85 -16.60
N LEU A 75 6.19 -0.79 -16.73
CA LEU A 75 5.84 -0.21 -18.03
C LEU A 75 7.08 0.36 -18.73
N ALA A 76 7.92 1.11 -18.00
CA ALA A 76 9.18 1.65 -18.53
C ALA A 76 10.15 0.53 -18.98
N LEU A 77 10.22 -0.58 -18.22
CA LEU A 77 11.03 -1.75 -18.61
C LEU A 77 10.49 -2.37 -19.90
N CYS A 78 9.17 -2.53 -20.03
CA CYS A 78 8.55 -3.05 -21.26
C CYS A 78 8.82 -2.14 -22.45
N GLU A 79 8.68 -0.83 -22.28
CA GLU A 79 8.95 0.16 -23.33
C GLU A 79 10.40 0.11 -23.80
N SER A 80 11.36 0.04 -22.87
CA SER A 80 12.80 -0.05 -23.20
C SER A 80 13.14 -1.29 -24.02
N HIS A 81 12.35 -2.35 -23.92
CA HIS A 81 12.48 -3.59 -24.69
C HIS A 81 11.53 -3.66 -25.90
N ARG A 82 10.83 -2.58 -26.21
CA ARG A 82 9.84 -2.50 -27.31
C ARG A 82 8.77 -3.58 -27.21
N ILE A 83 8.33 -3.88 -26.00
CA ILE A 83 7.25 -4.82 -25.70
C ILE A 83 5.97 -4.03 -25.56
N ALA A 84 4.98 -4.33 -26.41
CA ALA A 84 3.66 -3.73 -26.29
C ALA A 84 2.88 -4.36 -25.12
N VAL A 85 2.23 -3.52 -24.31
CA VAL A 85 1.57 -3.94 -23.08
C VAL A 85 0.08 -3.70 -23.17
N LYS A 86 -0.73 -4.71 -22.83
CA LYS A 86 -2.15 -4.57 -22.58
C LYS A 86 -2.39 -4.65 -21.07
N VAL A 87 -2.75 -3.52 -20.46
CA VAL A 87 -3.09 -3.48 -19.04
C VAL A 87 -4.59 -3.69 -18.85
N THR A 88 -4.97 -4.60 -17.94
CA THR A 88 -6.35 -4.83 -17.54
C THR A 88 -6.46 -4.60 -16.04
N ASP A 89 -7.34 -3.68 -15.64
CA ASP A 89 -7.52 -3.33 -14.23
C ASP A 89 -8.64 -4.18 -13.61
N HIS A 90 -8.29 -4.99 -12.63
CA HIS A 90 -9.18 -5.81 -11.82
C HIS A 90 -9.13 -5.40 -10.34
N ARG A 91 -8.63 -4.19 -10.05
CA ARG A 91 -8.59 -3.70 -8.67
C ARG A 91 -10.01 -3.45 -8.17
N PHE A 92 -10.22 -3.75 -6.90
CA PHE A 92 -11.47 -3.43 -6.24
C PHE A 92 -11.57 -1.91 -6.02
N SER A 93 -12.62 -1.31 -6.56
CA SER A 93 -12.83 0.14 -6.51
C SER A 93 -13.42 0.65 -5.19
N GLY A 94 -13.80 -0.27 -4.30
CA GLY A 94 -14.43 0.04 -3.03
C GLY A 94 -15.97 0.10 -3.11
N VAL A 95 -16.58 0.04 -1.93
CA VAL A 95 -18.03 0.24 -1.76
C VAL A 95 -18.25 1.68 -1.28
N PRO A 96 -19.03 2.49 -2.01
CA PRO A 96 -19.30 3.86 -1.59
C PRO A 96 -20.00 3.92 -0.24
N PHE A 97 -19.63 4.91 0.59
CA PHE A 97 -20.39 5.27 1.78
C PHE A 97 -20.27 6.78 2.04
N GLU A 98 -21.32 7.35 2.63
CA GLU A 98 -21.35 8.78 2.94
C GLU A 98 -20.56 9.09 4.20
N VAL A 99 -19.61 10.00 4.07
CA VAL A 99 -18.74 10.47 5.15
C VAL A 99 -18.23 11.87 4.83
N GLU A 100 -18.15 12.72 5.84
CA GLU A 100 -17.65 14.09 5.73
C GLU A 100 -16.51 14.33 6.71
N PHE A 101 -15.60 15.19 6.33
CA PHE A 101 -14.50 15.60 7.21
C PHE A 101 -14.88 16.82 8.01
N HIS A 102 -14.75 16.72 9.32
CA HIS A 102 -15.00 17.80 10.28
C HIS A 102 -13.68 18.19 10.94
N GLY A 103 -13.03 19.19 10.39
CA GLY A 103 -11.76 19.70 10.91
C GLY A 103 -11.12 20.72 9.99
N ASP A 104 -10.15 21.44 10.53
CA ASP A 104 -9.38 22.43 9.77
C ASP A 104 -7.98 21.89 9.47
N HIS A 105 -7.51 22.18 8.27
CA HIS A 105 -6.15 21.88 7.86
C HIS A 105 -5.28 23.13 7.82
N ARG A 106 -4.07 23.02 8.31
CA ARG A 106 -3.02 24.00 8.05
C ARG A 106 -2.63 24.00 6.57
N PRO A 107 -2.12 25.11 6.01
CA PRO A 107 -1.73 25.18 4.59
C PRO A 107 -0.86 24.00 4.13
N THR A 108 0.15 23.63 4.91
CA THR A 108 1.03 22.48 4.60
C THR A 108 0.33 21.13 4.61
N GLN A 109 -0.74 20.98 5.40
CA GLN A 109 -1.55 19.76 5.42
C GLN A 109 -2.47 19.70 4.19
N ILE A 110 -2.97 20.83 3.73
CA ILE A 110 -3.76 20.93 2.48
C ILE A 110 -2.92 20.50 1.29
N GLU A 111 -1.69 20.99 1.20
CA GLU A 111 -0.73 20.60 0.15
C GLU A 111 -0.44 19.11 0.18
N ALA A 112 -0.16 18.55 1.37
CA ALA A 112 0.08 17.13 1.55
C ALA A 112 -1.14 16.27 1.17
N ALA A 113 -2.35 16.68 1.57
CA ALA A 113 -3.59 15.99 1.23
C ALA A 113 -3.84 16.00 -0.29
N LYS A 114 -3.63 17.15 -0.94
CA LYS A 114 -3.76 17.27 -2.40
C LYS A 114 -2.75 16.38 -3.14
N ALA A 115 -1.49 16.38 -2.70
CA ALA A 115 -0.46 15.54 -3.28
C ALA A 115 -0.80 14.04 -3.15
N MET A 116 -1.26 13.60 -1.98
CA MET A 116 -1.69 12.22 -1.77
C MET A 116 -2.94 11.84 -2.56
N ALA A 117 -3.89 12.77 -2.72
CA ALA A 117 -5.14 12.53 -3.46
C ALA A 117 -4.94 12.36 -4.97
N ALA A 118 -3.86 12.93 -5.52
CA ALA A 118 -3.55 12.88 -6.95
C ALA A 118 -3.13 11.48 -7.45
N TYR A 119 -2.78 10.57 -6.54
CA TYR A 119 -2.28 9.23 -6.86
C TYR A 119 -3.07 8.15 -6.14
N ASP A 120 -3.13 6.97 -6.73
CA ASP A 120 -3.74 5.79 -6.09
C ASP A 120 -2.85 5.21 -4.99
N GLU A 121 -1.55 5.39 -5.10
CA GLU A 121 -0.54 4.88 -4.17
C GLU A 121 0.49 5.97 -3.83
N GLY A 122 0.96 5.97 -2.60
CA GLY A 122 1.97 6.94 -2.17
C GLY A 122 2.36 6.79 -0.71
N VAL A 123 3.43 7.49 -0.33
CA VAL A 123 3.95 7.53 1.03
C VAL A 123 4.00 8.98 1.51
N LEU A 124 3.28 9.27 2.60
CA LEU A 124 3.38 10.57 3.28
C LEU A 124 4.46 10.49 4.35
N CYS A 125 5.64 11.05 4.05
CA CYS A 125 6.71 11.24 5.03
C CYS A 125 6.54 12.58 5.73
N ALA A 126 6.18 12.57 7.01
CA ALA A 126 5.91 13.77 7.77
C ALA A 126 6.36 13.60 9.24
N PRO A 127 6.83 14.66 9.91
CA PRO A 127 7.30 14.61 11.29
C PRO A 127 6.18 14.22 12.27
N THR A 128 6.56 13.93 13.51
CA THR A 128 5.61 13.73 14.59
C THR A 128 4.78 15.00 14.79
N ALA A 129 3.51 14.86 15.17
CA ALA A 129 2.55 15.96 15.35
C ALA A 129 2.20 16.76 14.08
N PHE A 130 2.61 16.32 12.89
CA PHE A 130 2.22 16.96 11.62
C PHE A 130 0.70 16.90 11.38
N GLY A 131 0.01 15.91 11.95
CA GLY A 131 -1.44 15.70 11.76
C GLY A 131 -1.76 14.64 10.69
N LYS A 132 -0.91 13.63 10.55
CA LYS A 132 -1.10 12.52 9.58
C LYS A 132 -2.50 11.89 9.66
N THR A 133 -3.06 11.74 10.85
CA THR A 133 -4.40 11.17 11.04
C THR A 133 -5.50 12.08 10.50
N ALA A 134 -5.37 13.41 10.67
CA ALA A 134 -6.34 14.37 10.11
C ALA A 134 -6.30 14.35 8.57
N ILE A 135 -5.09 14.27 7.98
CA ILE A 135 -4.93 14.13 6.53
C ILE A 135 -5.56 12.82 6.04
N ALA A 136 -5.32 11.70 6.72
CA ALA A 136 -5.94 10.44 6.37
C ALA A 136 -7.48 10.49 6.46
N ALA A 137 -8.03 11.10 7.51
CA ALA A 137 -9.47 11.29 7.64
C ALA A 137 -10.05 12.14 6.48
N SER A 138 -9.38 13.22 6.10
CA SER A 138 -9.82 14.03 4.95
C SER A 138 -9.73 13.27 3.62
N LEU A 139 -8.73 12.40 3.43
CA LEU A 139 -8.65 11.52 2.26
C LEU A 139 -9.77 10.49 2.22
N ILE A 140 -10.15 9.91 3.37
CA ILE A 140 -11.30 9.00 3.49
C ILE A 140 -12.57 9.72 3.05
N ALA A 141 -12.81 10.93 3.58
CA ALA A 141 -13.97 11.75 3.23
C ALA A 141 -13.97 12.22 1.77
N LEU A 142 -12.80 12.43 1.17
CA LEU A 142 -12.67 12.76 -0.24
C LEU A 142 -13.01 11.58 -1.15
N ARG A 143 -12.51 10.39 -0.82
CA ARG A 143 -12.71 9.18 -1.64
C ARG A 143 -14.08 8.55 -1.47
N LYS A 144 -14.71 8.70 -0.31
CA LYS A 144 -16.06 8.19 0.02
C LYS A 144 -16.26 6.69 -0.28
N VAL A 145 -15.23 5.90 -0.06
CA VAL A 145 -15.28 4.44 -0.24
C VAL A 145 -14.82 3.73 1.02
N ASN A 146 -15.30 2.51 1.20
CA ASN A 146 -14.93 1.69 2.36
C ASN A 146 -13.40 1.63 2.52
N THR A 147 -12.96 1.82 3.75
CA THR A 147 -11.54 2.02 4.07
C THR A 147 -11.12 1.12 5.22
N LEU A 148 -9.96 0.48 5.06
CA LEU A 148 -9.29 -0.28 6.11
C LEU A 148 -7.99 0.44 6.50
N VAL A 149 -7.88 0.83 7.77
CA VAL A 149 -6.66 1.40 8.35
C VAL A 149 -5.88 0.29 9.04
N LEU A 150 -4.64 0.08 8.59
CA LEU A 150 -3.75 -0.95 9.15
C LEU A 150 -2.74 -0.33 10.10
N VAL A 151 -2.61 -0.89 11.29
CA VAL A 151 -1.63 -0.47 12.29
C VAL A 151 -0.88 -1.68 12.85
N HIS A 152 0.29 -1.46 13.40
CA HIS A 152 1.14 -2.54 13.93
C HIS A 152 1.02 -2.75 15.44
N ARG A 153 0.25 -1.90 16.16
CA ARG A 153 0.05 -2.00 17.62
C ARG A 153 -1.36 -1.64 18.02
N ARG A 154 -1.88 -2.33 19.06
CA ARG A 154 -3.21 -2.09 19.63
C ARG A 154 -3.40 -0.64 20.08
N GLN A 155 -2.44 -0.04 20.78
CA GLN A 155 -2.54 1.35 21.21
C GLN A 155 -2.76 2.34 20.06
N LEU A 156 -2.11 2.09 18.91
CA LEU A 156 -2.34 2.89 17.71
C LEU A 156 -3.75 2.68 17.16
N MET A 157 -4.25 1.45 17.18
CA MET A 157 -5.63 1.16 16.75
C MET A 157 -6.64 1.98 17.56
N ASP A 158 -6.50 2.01 18.89
CA ASP A 158 -7.40 2.76 19.77
C ASP A 158 -7.30 4.28 19.48
N GLN A 159 -6.08 4.81 19.35
CA GLN A 159 -5.85 6.21 18.98
C GLN A 159 -6.43 6.57 17.60
N TRP A 160 -6.27 5.69 16.61
CA TRP A 160 -6.83 5.90 15.27
C TRP A 160 -8.34 5.94 15.31
N ARG A 161 -8.99 5.00 16.02
CA ARG A 161 -10.45 4.97 16.15
C ARG A 161 -11.00 6.24 16.82
N GLU A 162 -10.39 6.69 17.90
CA GLU A 162 -10.77 7.94 18.58
C GLU A 162 -10.61 9.15 17.66
N ARG A 163 -9.50 9.25 16.94
CA ARG A 163 -9.23 10.37 16.04
C ARG A 163 -10.13 10.36 14.81
N LEU A 164 -10.37 9.18 14.21
CA LEU A 164 -11.31 9.06 13.10
C LEU A 164 -12.74 9.41 13.53
N ALA A 165 -13.18 8.98 14.72
CA ALA A 165 -14.48 9.37 15.26
C ALA A 165 -14.60 10.88 15.45
N LEU A 166 -13.52 11.55 15.89
CA LEU A 166 -13.49 13.00 16.03
C LEU A 166 -13.63 13.73 14.68
N PHE A 167 -12.88 13.27 13.66
CA PHE A 167 -12.81 13.95 12.36
C PHE A 167 -13.93 13.57 11.39
N LEU A 168 -14.55 12.39 11.55
CA LEU A 168 -15.56 11.86 10.63
C LEU A 168 -16.95 11.70 11.27
N ALA A 169 -17.10 12.03 12.56
CA ALA A 169 -18.42 12.08 13.20
C ALA A 169 -19.27 13.19 12.56
N PRO A 170 -20.59 13.09 12.53
CA PRO A 170 -21.44 12.05 13.11
C PRO A 170 -21.79 10.87 12.17
N GLN A 171 -21.27 10.83 10.93
CA GLN A 171 -21.67 9.83 9.93
C GLN A 171 -21.07 8.42 10.19
N THR A 172 -19.98 8.34 10.93
CA THR A 172 -19.30 7.07 11.25
C THR A 172 -19.45 6.73 12.73
N LYS A 173 -20.68 6.44 13.16
CA LYS A 173 -20.94 6.08 14.57
C LYS A 173 -20.20 4.83 15.02
N ASP A 174 -20.01 3.86 14.09
CA ASP A 174 -19.39 2.59 14.39
C ASP A 174 -18.15 2.40 13.50
N ILE A 175 -16.99 2.82 14.01
CA ILE A 175 -15.71 2.48 13.39
C ILE A 175 -15.33 1.08 13.86
N GLY A 176 -15.22 0.14 12.90
CA GLY A 176 -14.93 -1.25 13.19
C GLY A 176 -13.54 -1.47 13.77
N GLN A 177 -13.38 -2.60 14.43
CA GLN A 177 -12.12 -3.02 15.06
C GLN A 177 -11.80 -4.46 14.71
N ILE A 178 -10.57 -4.71 14.26
CA ILE A 178 -10.03 -6.05 14.07
C ILE A 178 -8.72 -6.16 14.85
N GLY A 179 -8.73 -6.93 15.93
CA GLY A 179 -7.57 -7.12 16.80
C GLY A 179 -7.84 -6.71 18.25
N GLY A 180 -6.85 -6.98 19.09
CA GLY A 180 -6.98 -6.77 20.54
C GLY A 180 -8.03 -7.68 21.22
N GLY A 181 -8.27 -8.86 20.65
CA GLY A 181 -9.27 -9.82 21.16
C GLY A 181 -10.70 -9.52 20.70
N LYS A 182 -10.91 -8.56 19.79
CA LYS A 182 -12.21 -8.20 19.25
C LYS A 182 -12.19 -8.20 17.72
N ASN A 183 -13.31 -8.61 17.14
CA ASN A 183 -13.59 -8.45 15.72
C ASN A 183 -15.01 -7.89 15.57
N THR A 184 -15.09 -6.60 15.30
CA THR A 184 -16.35 -5.85 15.10
C THR A 184 -16.29 -5.10 13.77
N GLN A 185 -15.84 -5.77 12.71
CA GLN A 185 -15.71 -5.12 11.40
C GLN A 185 -17.08 -4.67 10.89
N THR A 186 -17.11 -3.49 10.28
CA THR A 186 -18.32 -2.88 9.71
C THR A 186 -18.37 -3.04 8.19
N GLY A 187 -17.22 -3.27 7.55
CA GLY A 187 -17.06 -3.24 6.10
C GLY A 187 -17.12 -1.84 5.49
N ARG A 188 -17.17 -0.78 6.31
CA ARG A 188 -17.17 0.63 5.88
C ARG A 188 -15.87 1.32 6.25
N LEU A 189 -15.67 1.55 7.53
CA LEU A 189 -14.44 2.12 8.06
C LEU A 189 -13.97 1.26 9.24
N ASP A 190 -12.90 0.54 9.01
CA ASP A 190 -12.38 -0.41 9.97
C ASP A 190 -10.90 -0.11 10.27
N VAL A 191 -10.49 -0.32 11.52
CA VAL A 191 -9.09 -0.22 11.94
C VAL A 191 -8.63 -1.60 12.41
N ALA A 192 -7.56 -2.10 11.83
CA ALA A 192 -7.04 -3.43 12.13
C ALA A 192 -5.57 -3.42 12.58
N VAL A 193 -5.26 -4.30 13.50
CA VAL A 193 -3.87 -4.64 13.82
C VAL A 193 -3.40 -5.69 12.81
N ILE A 194 -2.29 -5.41 12.09
CA ILE A 194 -1.80 -6.26 10.99
C ILE A 194 -1.66 -7.74 11.41
N GLN A 195 -1.21 -8.01 12.64
CA GLN A 195 -1.03 -9.37 13.15
C GLN A 195 -2.36 -10.10 13.44
N SER A 196 -3.49 -9.41 13.30
CA SER A 196 -4.83 -9.97 13.57
C SER A 196 -5.66 -10.23 12.30
N LEU A 197 -5.07 -9.99 11.13
CA LEU A 197 -5.59 -10.32 9.82
C LEU A 197 -5.03 -11.66 9.36
#